data_7004d804ca002d1ee3f88fda971930df
#
_entry.id   7004d804ca002d1ee3f88fda971930df
#
_cell.length_a   1.000
_cell.length_b   1.000
_cell.length_c   1.000
_cell.angle_alpha   90.00
_cell.angle_beta   90.00
_cell.angle_gamma   90.00
#
_symmetry.space_group_name_H-M   'P 1'
#
loop_
_entity.id
_entity.type
_entity.pdbx_description
1 polymer ?
#
loop_
_entity_poly.entity_id
_entity_poly.type
_entity_poly.pdbx_seq_one_letter_code
_entity_poly.pdbx_strand_id
1 'polypeptide(L)'
;TAFEIMSQDPKIGALGGWCEAAFEINKPVWFDTYAKYFAVSKQGRRSGDITLKKGCVYGAGMVLRKSHHLELKSFGFLHLLNGRVGVSLSSGEDTEYCYALRLLGYKMWFDDRLYFKHFMTEGRLSLEYVSRLRKAMTYSNFILWPYLDILNNKPQNQKDFLKAALKGMPLLPIKKFGALFIGGY
;
A
#
# COMPACT_ATOMS: atom_id res chain seq x y z
N THR A 1 2.14 -19.38 15.01
CA THR A 1 2.81 -18.06 15.21
C THR A 1 1.90 -16.88 14.91
N ALA A 2 1.27 -16.78 13.70
CA ALA A 2 0.37 -15.65 13.41
C ALA A 2 -0.83 -15.60 14.36
N PHE A 3 -1.48 -16.74 14.59
CA PHE A 3 -2.59 -16.87 15.54
C PHE A 3 -2.18 -16.45 16.96
N GLU A 4 -1.05 -16.90 17.44
CA GLU A 4 -0.52 -16.56 18.77
C GLU A 4 -0.33 -15.04 18.92
N ILE A 5 0.33 -14.39 17.93
CA ILE A 5 0.57 -12.94 17.93
C ILE A 5 -0.78 -12.18 17.96
N MET A 6 -1.68 -12.56 17.05
CA MET A 6 -3.00 -11.91 16.97
C MET A 6 -3.84 -12.14 18.25
N SER A 7 -3.64 -13.26 18.96
CA SER A 7 -4.37 -13.56 20.20
C SER A 7 -3.87 -12.76 21.40
N GLN A 8 -2.62 -12.29 21.39
CA GLN A 8 -2.01 -11.54 22.49
C GLN A 8 -2.58 -10.12 22.64
N ASP A 9 -2.95 -9.48 21.50
CA ASP A 9 -3.51 -8.13 21.52
C ASP A 9 -4.68 -8.03 20.52
N PRO A 10 -5.93 -7.90 21.02
CA PRO A 10 -7.11 -7.75 20.17
C PRO A 10 -7.10 -6.44 19.36
N LYS A 11 -6.24 -5.48 19.70
CA LYS A 11 -6.07 -4.23 18.94
C LYS A 11 -5.21 -4.38 17.69
N ILE A 12 -4.56 -5.52 17.46
CA ILE A 12 -3.85 -5.77 16.22
C ILE A 12 -4.89 -5.97 15.10
N GLY A 13 -5.01 -4.98 14.22
CA GLY A 13 -5.92 -5.00 13.07
C GLY A 13 -5.34 -5.75 11.88
N ALA A 14 -4.08 -5.52 11.58
CA ALA A 14 -3.35 -6.23 10.53
C ALA A 14 -1.93 -6.58 11.00
N LEU A 15 -1.53 -7.81 10.69
CA LEU A 15 -0.22 -8.37 11.00
C LEU A 15 0.47 -8.72 9.69
N GLY A 16 1.70 -8.23 9.49
CA GLY A 16 2.55 -8.55 8.35
C GLY A 16 3.88 -9.17 8.75
N GLY A 17 4.36 -10.06 7.92
CA GLY A 17 5.70 -10.61 8.00
C GLY A 17 6.66 -9.92 7.04
N TRP A 18 7.70 -10.63 6.64
CA TRP A 18 8.60 -10.23 5.59
C TRP A 18 8.82 -11.36 4.59
N CYS A 19 9.24 -11.00 3.40
CA CYS A 19 9.51 -12.00 2.39
C CYS A 19 10.76 -11.67 1.60
N GLU A 20 11.31 -12.74 1.02
CA GLU A 20 12.31 -12.69 -0.04
C GLU A 20 11.63 -13.02 -1.37
N ALA A 21 12.23 -12.53 -2.46
CA ALA A 21 11.76 -12.91 -3.78
C ALA A 21 12.23 -14.34 -4.13
N ALA A 22 11.32 -15.14 -4.67
CA ALA A 22 11.64 -16.37 -5.37
C ALA A 22 11.43 -16.11 -6.87
N PHE A 23 12.47 -16.20 -7.66
CA PHE A 23 12.45 -15.80 -9.06
C PHE A 23 12.17 -17.00 -9.98
N GLU A 24 11.31 -16.79 -10.99
CA GLU A 24 11.08 -17.75 -12.07
C GLU A 24 12.28 -17.84 -13.02
N ILE A 25 12.94 -16.71 -13.25
CA ILE A 25 14.16 -16.59 -14.07
C ILE A 25 15.31 -16.03 -13.24
N ASN A 26 16.49 -15.86 -13.80
CA ASN A 26 17.61 -15.23 -13.10
C ASN A 26 17.24 -13.84 -12.57
N LYS A 27 17.61 -13.57 -11.31
CA LYS A 27 17.36 -12.29 -10.64
C LYS A 27 17.98 -11.15 -11.44
N PRO A 28 17.17 -10.16 -11.90
CA PRO A 28 17.70 -8.98 -12.58
C PRO A 28 18.58 -8.13 -11.64
N VAL A 29 19.67 -7.59 -12.15
CA VAL A 29 20.64 -6.77 -11.37
C VAL A 29 20.03 -5.54 -10.74
N TRP A 30 18.97 -4.99 -11.31
CA TRP A 30 18.24 -3.82 -10.81
C TRP A 30 17.22 -4.15 -9.71
N PHE A 31 16.87 -5.44 -9.49
CA PHE A 31 15.73 -5.83 -8.66
C PHE A 31 15.79 -5.28 -7.24
N ASP A 32 16.95 -5.34 -6.59
CA ASP A 32 17.08 -4.90 -5.18
C ASP A 32 16.74 -3.41 -4.99
N THR A 33 17.04 -2.57 -5.99
CA THR A 33 16.67 -1.15 -5.98
C THR A 33 15.16 -0.93 -5.92
N TYR A 34 14.39 -1.85 -6.51
CA TYR A 34 12.93 -1.73 -6.62
C TYR A 34 12.17 -2.77 -5.80
N ALA A 35 12.83 -3.60 -5.03
CA ALA A 35 12.24 -4.74 -4.29
C ALA A 35 11.01 -4.34 -3.44
N LYS A 36 11.03 -3.16 -2.82
CA LYS A 36 9.90 -2.63 -2.04
C LYS A 36 8.59 -2.48 -2.83
N TYR A 37 8.66 -2.21 -4.13
CA TYR A 37 7.48 -2.10 -4.99
C TYR A 37 6.83 -3.46 -5.27
N PHE A 38 7.57 -4.53 -5.05
CA PHE A 38 7.11 -5.91 -5.15
C PHE A 38 6.71 -6.50 -3.80
N ALA A 39 6.59 -5.67 -2.76
CA ALA A 39 6.37 -6.10 -1.39
C ALA A 39 7.47 -7.03 -0.83
N VAL A 40 8.69 -6.93 -1.38
CA VAL A 40 9.86 -7.72 -0.97
C VAL A 40 10.76 -6.86 -0.10
N SER A 41 10.53 -6.92 1.21
CA SER A 41 11.40 -6.31 2.23
C SER A 41 10.86 -6.59 3.64
N LYS A 42 11.69 -6.31 4.63
CA LYS A 42 11.20 -6.15 6.02
C LYS A 42 10.30 -4.93 6.12
N GLN A 43 9.26 -5.01 6.94
CA GLN A 43 8.27 -3.95 7.12
C GLN A 43 8.52 -3.11 8.38
N GLY A 44 9.45 -3.54 9.23
CA GLY A 44 9.92 -2.85 10.41
C GLY A 44 11.37 -3.23 10.73
N ARG A 45 12.04 -2.43 11.54
CA ARG A 45 13.41 -2.73 12.00
C ARG A 45 13.44 -3.88 13.02
N ARG A 46 12.37 -4.01 13.80
CA ARG A 46 12.13 -5.06 14.81
C ARG A 46 10.66 -5.43 14.76
N SER A 47 10.34 -6.67 15.17
CA SER A 47 8.96 -7.08 15.43
C SER A 47 8.29 -6.14 16.42
N GLY A 48 7.01 -5.82 16.20
CA GLY A 48 6.24 -4.94 17.05
C GLY A 48 5.29 -4.02 16.29
N ASP A 49 4.78 -3.03 17.01
CA ASP A 49 3.87 -2.01 16.50
C ASP A 49 4.55 -1.07 15.49
N ILE A 50 4.02 -1.02 14.28
CA ILE A 50 4.48 -0.14 13.19
C ILE A 50 3.43 0.90 12.79
N THR A 51 2.37 1.05 13.58
CA THR A 51 1.21 1.91 13.28
C THR A 51 1.60 3.35 12.96
N LEU A 52 2.47 3.95 13.81
CA LEU A 52 2.91 5.33 13.63
C LEU A 52 4.16 5.49 12.73
N LYS A 53 4.84 4.38 12.42
CA LYS A 53 6.06 4.40 11.59
C LYS A 53 5.74 4.20 10.13
N LYS A 54 5.36 2.97 9.76
CA LYS A 54 4.98 2.59 8.40
C LYS A 54 3.48 2.77 8.15
N GLY A 55 2.66 2.44 9.15
CA GLY A 55 1.21 2.64 9.15
C GLY A 55 0.40 1.65 8.32
N CYS A 56 1.06 0.74 7.63
CA CYS A 56 0.43 -0.32 6.84
C CYS A 56 1.33 -1.55 6.78
N VAL A 57 0.77 -2.67 6.37
CA VAL A 57 1.51 -3.90 6.03
C VAL A 57 1.24 -4.26 4.57
N TYR A 58 2.16 -4.98 3.94
CA TYR A 58 1.97 -5.46 2.58
C TYR A 58 0.84 -6.49 2.52
N GLY A 59 0.02 -6.42 1.49
CA GLY A 59 -1.03 -7.41 1.23
C GLY A 59 -0.49 -8.83 1.08
N ALA A 60 0.72 -8.96 0.52
CA ALA A 60 1.42 -10.23 0.48
C ALA A 60 1.72 -10.74 1.90
N GLY A 61 1.09 -11.84 2.29
CA GLY A 61 1.24 -12.45 3.62
C GLY A 61 0.58 -11.68 4.76
N MET A 62 -0.37 -10.77 4.47
CA MET A 62 -1.12 -10.06 5.49
C MET A 62 -2.11 -10.98 6.20
N VAL A 63 -2.11 -10.91 7.52
CA VAL A 63 -3.06 -11.62 8.39
C VAL A 63 -4.01 -10.62 9.01
N LEU A 64 -5.32 -10.90 8.91
CA LEU A 64 -6.40 -10.05 9.37
C LEU A 64 -7.31 -10.82 10.33
N ARG A 65 -7.95 -10.09 11.24
CA ARG A 65 -9.00 -10.64 12.08
C ARG A 65 -10.35 -10.48 11.38
N LYS A 66 -11.08 -11.57 11.19
CA LYS A 66 -12.39 -11.57 10.53
C LYS A 66 -13.38 -10.60 11.19
N SER A 67 -13.39 -10.52 12.52
CA SER A 67 -14.28 -9.59 13.26
C SER A 67 -14.02 -8.13 12.87
N HIS A 68 -12.76 -7.70 12.71
CA HIS A 68 -12.42 -6.34 12.31
C HIS A 68 -12.83 -6.05 10.85
N HIS A 69 -12.76 -7.06 9.99
CA HIS A 69 -13.29 -6.93 8.62
C HIS A 69 -14.81 -6.74 8.62
N LEU A 70 -15.53 -7.50 9.44
CA LEU A 70 -16.98 -7.36 9.56
C LEU A 70 -17.37 -6.02 10.18
N GLU A 71 -16.60 -5.53 11.13
CA GLU A 71 -16.79 -4.21 11.72
C GLU A 71 -16.60 -3.10 10.68
N LEU A 72 -15.51 -3.12 9.88
CA LEU A 72 -15.35 -2.18 8.76
C LEU A 72 -16.54 -2.20 7.81
N LYS A 73 -17.03 -3.38 7.46
CA LYS A 73 -18.22 -3.52 6.60
C LYS A 73 -19.47 -2.91 7.24
N SER A 74 -19.67 -3.05 8.55
CA SER A 74 -20.82 -2.48 9.25
C SER A 74 -20.81 -0.94 9.22
N PHE A 75 -19.64 -0.30 9.09
CA PHE A 75 -19.49 1.14 8.87
C PHE A 75 -19.60 1.53 7.38
N GLY A 76 -19.93 0.60 6.49
CA GLY A 76 -20.08 0.88 5.06
C GLY A 76 -18.77 1.00 4.30
N PHE A 77 -17.65 0.49 4.86
CA PHE A 77 -16.37 0.53 4.15
C PHE A 77 -16.43 -0.22 2.82
N LEU A 78 -16.10 0.48 1.77
CA LEU A 78 -15.88 -0.04 0.42
C LEU A 78 -14.52 0.43 -0.07
N HIS A 79 -13.77 -0.46 -0.70
CA HIS A 79 -12.50 -0.09 -1.30
C HIS A 79 -12.70 0.92 -2.43
N LEU A 80 -11.95 2.02 -2.41
CA LEU A 80 -11.81 2.96 -3.52
C LEU A 80 -10.73 2.48 -4.50
N LEU A 81 -9.74 1.74 -3.98
CA LEU A 81 -8.69 1.13 -4.78
C LEU A 81 -9.07 -0.32 -5.06
N ASN A 82 -9.25 -0.62 -6.34
CA ASN A 82 -9.38 -2.00 -6.80
C ASN A 82 -7.97 -2.57 -6.96
N GLY A 83 -7.68 -3.72 -6.35
CA GLY A 83 -6.43 -4.44 -6.54
C GLY A 83 -6.13 -4.73 -8.02
N ARG A 84 -5.14 -5.55 -8.26
CA ARG A 84 -4.77 -5.95 -9.62
C ARG A 84 -5.86 -6.77 -10.26
N VAL A 85 -6.61 -6.17 -11.19
CA VAL A 85 -7.68 -6.82 -11.94
C VAL A 85 -7.37 -6.73 -13.42
N GLY A 86 -7.21 -7.88 -14.09
CA GLY A 86 -6.89 -7.96 -15.51
C GLY A 86 -5.58 -7.23 -15.86
N VAL A 87 -5.62 -6.31 -16.80
CA VAL A 87 -4.46 -5.51 -17.24
C VAL A 87 -4.18 -4.29 -16.34
N SER A 88 -5.09 -3.97 -15.42
CA SER A 88 -4.93 -2.86 -14.49
C SER A 88 -3.90 -3.20 -13.40
N LEU A 89 -2.89 -2.35 -13.24
CA LEU A 89 -1.89 -2.43 -12.17
C LEU A 89 -2.29 -1.56 -10.97
N SER A 90 -3.59 -1.32 -10.74
CA SER A 90 -4.03 -0.67 -9.52
C SER A 90 -3.40 -1.38 -8.32
N SER A 91 -2.94 -0.61 -7.35
CA SER A 91 -2.32 -1.16 -6.13
C SER A 91 -2.62 -0.21 -4.97
N GLY A 92 -2.46 -0.68 -3.74
CA GLY A 92 -2.67 0.14 -2.55
C GLY A 92 -3.97 -0.17 -1.82
N GLU A 93 -4.73 -1.14 -2.29
CA GLU A 93 -5.93 -1.67 -1.61
C GLU A 93 -5.59 -2.23 -0.23
N ASP A 94 -4.42 -2.84 -0.08
CA ASP A 94 -3.88 -3.30 1.19
C ASP A 94 -3.56 -2.12 2.14
N THR A 95 -3.00 -1.08 1.59
CA THR A 95 -2.70 0.16 2.33
C THR A 95 -3.97 0.89 2.74
N GLU A 96 -4.95 1.00 1.82
CA GLU A 96 -6.26 1.58 2.11
C GLU A 96 -6.95 0.83 3.25
N TYR A 97 -6.94 -0.50 3.18
CA TYR A 97 -7.50 -1.35 4.22
C TYR A 97 -6.84 -1.13 5.58
N CYS A 98 -5.51 -1.05 5.61
CA CYS A 98 -4.76 -0.74 6.82
C CYS A 98 -5.14 0.63 7.38
N TYR A 99 -5.30 1.65 6.54
CA TYR A 99 -5.69 2.98 6.98
C TYR A 99 -7.12 3.02 7.52
N ALA A 100 -8.05 2.31 6.88
CA ALA A 100 -9.41 2.17 7.38
C ALA A 100 -9.44 1.50 8.78
N LEU A 101 -8.67 0.42 8.99
CA LEU A 101 -8.51 -0.19 10.31
C LEU A 101 -7.91 0.77 11.33
N ARG A 102 -6.93 1.59 10.94
CA ARG A 102 -6.33 2.59 11.84
C ARG A 102 -7.33 3.68 12.23
N LEU A 103 -8.24 4.08 11.37
CA LEU A 103 -9.31 5.01 11.70
C LEU A 103 -10.26 4.46 12.77
N LEU A 104 -10.40 3.13 12.85
CA LEU A 104 -11.11 2.45 13.94
C LEU A 104 -10.23 2.23 15.19
N GLY A 105 -9.00 2.73 15.20
CA GLY A 105 -8.09 2.63 16.35
C GLY A 105 -7.30 1.32 16.44
N TYR A 106 -7.28 0.52 15.37
CA TYR A 106 -6.49 -0.70 15.31
C TYR A 106 -5.02 -0.45 14.98
N LYS A 107 -4.16 -1.35 15.47
CA LYS A 107 -2.71 -1.32 15.27
C LYS A 107 -2.29 -2.10 14.03
N MET A 108 -1.21 -1.63 13.40
CA MET A 108 -0.48 -2.37 12.37
C MET A 108 0.75 -3.01 13.01
N TRP A 109 0.88 -4.32 12.87
CA TRP A 109 1.94 -5.09 13.52
C TRP A 109 2.85 -5.76 12.50
N PHE A 110 4.14 -5.78 12.78
CA PHE A 110 5.14 -6.52 12.02
C PHE A 110 5.78 -7.58 12.90
N ASP A 111 5.95 -8.81 12.38
CA ASP A 111 6.69 -9.85 13.08
C ASP A 111 7.61 -10.59 12.10
N ASP A 112 8.91 -10.61 12.41
CA ASP A 112 9.94 -11.20 11.54
C ASP A 112 9.97 -12.73 11.55
N ARG A 113 9.26 -13.38 12.48
CA ARG A 113 9.04 -14.83 12.47
C ARG A 113 8.07 -15.26 11.38
N LEU A 114 7.27 -14.34 10.83
CA LEU A 114 6.38 -14.57 9.72
C LEU A 114 7.13 -14.33 8.40
N TYR A 115 7.84 -15.35 7.98
CA TYR A 115 8.63 -15.33 6.76
C TYR A 115 8.00 -16.19 5.66
N PHE A 116 8.06 -15.71 4.41
CA PHE A 116 7.64 -16.46 3.23
C PHE A 116 8.43 -16.02 1.99
N LYS A 117 8.37 -16.82 0.94
CA LYS A 117 8.92 -16.48 -0.37
C LYS A 117 7.81 -15.94 -1.28
N HIS A 118 8.02 -14.76 -1.84
CA HIS A 118 7.09 -14.14 -2.80
C HIS A 118 7.55 -14.46 -4.21
N PHE A 119 6.77 -15.26 -4.94
CA PHE A 119 7.12 -15.70 -6.28
C PHE A 119 7.03 -14.56 -7.29
N MET A 120 8.12 -14.34 -8.05
CA MET A 120 8.26 -13.33 -9.07
C MET A 120 8.28 -13.98 -10.44
N THR A 121 7.17 -13.87 -11.17
CA THR A 121 7.08 -14.36 -12.55
C THR A 121 7.91 -13.50 -13.49
N GLU A 122 8.40 -14.08 -14.59
CA GLU A 122 9.17 -13.39 -15.63
C GLU A 122 8.50 -12.11 -16.12
N GLY A 123 7.19 -12.13 -16.38
CA GLY A 123 6.42 -10.97 -16.84
C GLY A 123 6.41 -9.78 -15.90
N ARG A 124 6.79 -9.96 -14.63
CA ARG A 124 6.94 -8.89 -13.63
C ARG A 124 8.36 -8.35 -13.53
N LEU A 125 9.34 -9.03 -14.14
CA LEU A 125 10.78 -8.77 -14.01
C LEU A 125 11.31 -7.90 -15.15
N SER A 126 10.61 -6.82 -15.49
CA SER A 126 11.04 -5.82 -16.47
C SER A 126 10.99 -4.40 -15.90
N LEU A 127 11.87 -3.51 -16.37
CA LEU A 127 11.85 -2.10 -15.99
C LEU A 127 10.57 -1.39 -16.47
N GLU A 128 9.97 -1.87 -17.56
CA GLU A 128 8.68 -1.38 -18.03
C GLU A 128 7.58 -1.70 -17.00
N TYR A 129 7.54 -2.92 -16.49
CA TYR A 129 6.62 -3.30 -15.42
C TYR A 129 6.81 -2.42 -14.17
N VAL A 130 8.07 -2.21 -13.74
CA VAL A 130 8.40 -1.30 -12.62
C VAL A 130 7.86 0.11 -12.87
N SER A 131 8.06 0.64 -14.09
CA SER A 131 7.57 1.98 -14.46
C SER A 131 6.04 2.07 -14.37
N ARG A 132 5.33 1.08 -14.91
CA ARG A 132 3.86 0.99 -14.84
C ARG A 132 3.38 0.88 -13.39
N LEU A 133 4.03 0.05 -12.59
CA LEU A 133 3.70 -0.14 -11.19
C LEU A 133 3.89 1.16 -10.38
N ARG A 134 4.99 1.88 -10.60
CA ARG A 134 5.24 3.17 -9.94
C ARG A 134 4.18 4.22 -10.29
N LYS A 135 3.78 4.29 -11.58
CA LYS A 135 2.69 5.19 -12.02
C LYS A 135 1.37 4.87 -11.31
N ALA A 136 1.02 3.58 -11.24
CA ALA A 136 -0.19 3.12 -10.54
C ALA A 136 -0.16 3.48 -9.04
N MET A 137 0.97 3.25 -8.37
CA MET A 137 1.14 3.63 -6.95
C MET A 137 1.06 5.14 -6.73
N THR A 138 1.58 5.95 -7.67
CA THR A 138 1.44 7.41 -7.59
C THR A 138 -0.03 7.82 -7.65
N TYR A 139 -0.82 7.22 -8.56
CA TYR A 139 -2.26 7.46 -8.61
C TYR A 139 -2.96 7.05 -7.31
N SER A 140 -2.63 5.86 -6.79
CA SER A 140 -3.20 5.38 -5.53
C SER A 140 -2.93 6.30 -4.35
N ASN A 141 -1.77 6.96 -4.31
CA ASN A 141 -1.43 7.92 -3.27
C ASN A 141 -2.40 9.10 -3.19
N PHE A 142 -2.98 9.56 -4.30
CA PHE A 142 -4.00 10.60 -4.26
C PHE A 142 -5.27 10.14 -3.54
N ILE A 143 -5.66 8.88 -3.72
CA ILE A 143 -6.81 8.30 -3.05
C ILE A 143 -6.52 8.04 -1.56
N LEU A 144 -5.28 7.66 -1.24
CA LEU A 144 -4.85 7.37 0.13
C LEU A 144 -4.60 8.63 0.97
N TRP A 145 -4.41 9.77 0.33
CA TRP A 145 -4.07 11.02 0.99
C TRP A 145 -5.09 11.47 2.05
N PRO A 146 -6.41 11.51 1.77
CA PRO A 146 -7.41 11.91 2.76
C PRO A 146 -7.36 11.06 4.03
N TYR A 147 -7.10 9.75 3.91
CA TYR A 147 -6.90 8.89 5.06
C TYR A 147 -5.73 9.36 5.93
N LEU A 148 -4.59 9.68 5.30
CA LEU A 148 -3.41 10.14 6.01
C LEU A 148 -3.63 11.49 6.69
N ASP A 149 -4.37 12.41 6.06
CA ASP A 149 -4.66 13.72 6.64
C ASP A 149 -5.52 13.58 7.88
N ILE A 150 -6.54 12.72 7.87
CA ILE A 150 -7.34 12.41 9.05
C ILE A 150 -6.48 11.75 10.13
N LEU A 151 -5.72 10.71 9.77
CA LEU A 151 -4.86 9.96 10.70
C LEU A 151 -3.76 10.80 11.35
N ASN A 152 -3.34 11.89 10.71
CA ASN A 152 -2.33 12.82 11.19
C ASN A 152 -2.93 14.09 11.80
N ASN A 153 -4.26 14.16 11.96
CA ASN A 153 -4.98 15.36 12.45
C ASN A 153 -4.62 16.64 11.67
N LYS A 154 -4.36 16.53 10.37
CA LYS A 154 -4.08 17.67 9.52
C LYS A 154 -5.38 18.31 9.05
N PRO A 155 -5.46 19.66 9.04
CA PRO A 155 -6.62 20.33 8.44
C PRO A 155 -6.71 19.97 6.96
N GLN A 156 -7.88 19.47 6.55
CA GLN A 156 -8.15 19.11 5.16
C GLN A 156 -8.56 20.35 4.40
N ASN A 157 -7.64 20.98 3.69
CA ASN A 157 -7.98 22.02 2.76
C ASN A 157 -7.49 21.69 1.34
N GLN A 158 -8.29 22.12 0.34
CA GLN A 158 -7.98 21.85 -1.08
C GLN A 158 -6.62 22.37 -1.53
N LYS A 159 -6.11 23.46 -0.90
CA LYS A 159 -4.81 24.07 -1.27
C LYS A 159 -3.64 23.16 -0.87
N ASP A 160 -3.73 22.50 0.28
CA ASP A 160 -2.66 21.60 0.74
C ASP A 160 -2.70 20.29 -0.04
N PHE A 161 -3.90 19.83 -0.42
CA PHE A 161 -4.07 18.70 -1.34
C PHE A 161 -3.42 18.99 -2.70
N LEU A 162 -3.70 20.16 -3.31
CA LEU A 162 -3.09 20.55 -4.58
C LEU A 162 -1.57 20.71 -4.52
N LYS A 163 -1.03 21.35 -3.45
CA LYS A 163 0.41 21.48 -3.26
C LYS A 163 1.10 20.12 -3.18
N ALA A 164 0.48 19.20 -2.54
CA ALA A 164 1.05 17.90 -2.34
C ALA A 164 0.90 17.01 -3.57
N ALA A 165 -0.21 17.14 -4.31
CA ALA A 165 -0.39 16.55 -5.62
C ALA A 165 0.72 17.00 -6.58
N LEU A 166 1.00 18.29 -6.62
CA LEU A 166 2.08 18.87 -7.45
C LEU A 166 3.48 18.40 -7.03
N LYS A 167 3.73 18.20 -5.73
CA LYS A 167 5.01 17.65 -5.25
C LYS A 167 5.19 16.16 -5.55
N GLY A 168 4.12 15.40 -5.61
CA GLY A 168 4.14 13.95 -5.93
C GLY A 168 4.16 13.63 -7.41
N MET A 169 3.84 14.59 -8.28
CA MET A 169 3.92 14.40 -9.73
C MET A 169 5.38 14.46 -10.18
N PRO A 170 5.88 13.44 -10.91
CA PRO A 170 7.09 13.64 -11.71
C PRO A 170 6.78 14.79 -12.67
N LEU A 171 7.70 15.77 -12.80
CA LEU A 171 7.59 16.89 -13.71
C LEU A 171 7.28 16.39 -15.14
N LEU A 172 5.99 16.27 -15.43
CA LEU A 172 5.55 16.14 -16.83
C LEU A 172 5.68 17.52 -17.45
N PRO A 173 6.27 17.62 -18.63
CA PRO A 173 6.42 18.93 -19.29
C PRO A 173 5.03 19.55 -19.45
N ILE A 174 4.90 20.78 -18.98
CA ILE A 174 3.67 21.60 -18.86
C ILE A 174 2.86 21.70 -20.17
N LYS A 175 3.44 21.32 -21.29
CA LYS A 175 2.80 21.37 -22.64
C LYS A 175 1.63 20.40 -22.84
N LYS A 176 1.33 19.46 -21.92
CA LYS A 176 0.22 18.50 -22.06
C LYS A 176 -0.99 18.77 -21.15
N PHE A 177 -0.93 19.77 -20.28
CA PHE A 177 -2.06 20.08 -19.38
C PHE A 177 -3.14 21.00 -20.01
N GLY A 178 -2.83 21.69 -21.09
CA GLY A 178 -3.78 22.56 -21.78
C GLY A 178 -4.88 21.82 -22.56
N ALA A 179 -4.71 20.53 -22.83
CA ALA A 179 -5.65 19.77 -23.66
C ALA A 179 -6.71 18.99 -22.85
N LEU A 180 -6.60 18.93 -21.53
CA LEU A 180 -7.53 18.15 -20.68
C LEU A 180 -8.67 18.98 -20.07
N PHE A 181 -8.67 20.31 -20.22
CA PHE A 181 -9.67 21.21 -19.66
C PHE A 181 -10.53 21.96 -20.69
N ILE A 182 -10.39 21.66 -21.98
CA ILE A 182 -11.26 22.25 -23.02
C ILE A 182 -11.92 21.10 -23.78
N GLY A 183 -12.96 20.54 -23.23
CA GLY A 183 -13.74 19.47 -23.87
C GLY A 183 -14.86 19.00 -22.97
N GLY A 184 -15.76 19.89 -22.63
CA GLY A 184 -16.98 19.59 -21.93
C GLY A 184 -18.14 20.47 -22.46
N TYR A 185 -18.85 19.93 -23.41
CA TYR A 185 -20.28 20.20 -23.65
C TYR A 185 -20.97 18.86 -23.75
#